data_984e7c115e970e521ededea2eb37d7f1
#
_entry.id   984e7c115e970e521ededea2eb37d7f1
#
_cell.length_a   1.000
_cell.length_b   1.000
_cell.length_c   1.000
_cell.angle_alpha   90.00
_cell.angle_beta   90.00
_cell.angle_gamma   90.00
#
_symmetry.space_group_name_H-M   'P 1'
#
loop_
_entity.id
_entity.type
_entity.pdbx_description
1 polymer ?
#
loop_
_entity_poly.entity_id
_entity_poly.type
_entity_poly.pdbx_seq_one_letter_code
_entity_poly.pdbx_strand_id
1 'polypeptide(L)'
;MTTRILLMLLTGIVTICAQSPGQKTPPQKEKERAKAQVVNYYRDIEPILKESCESCHHAAMAAGGLRVDAPENVLQGGASGPSVVPGKADKSLLYTRLTDTTAKRMPPVGALTEEQLAMIRAWINLGAKIEARIEPAKR
;
A
#
# COMPACT_ATOMS: atom_id res chain seq x y z
N MET A 1 -77.72 40.85 -19.20
CA MET A 1 -77.53 39.43 -19.55
C MET A 1 -76.05 39.10 -19.38
N THR A 2 -75.75 38.48 -18.31
CA THR A 2 -74.35 38.35 -17.78
C THR A 2 -73.86 36.91 -17.93
N THR A 3 -72.94 36.71 -18.85
CA THR A 3 -72.32 35.38 -19.05
C THR A 3 -71.14 35.24 -18.08
N ARG A 4 -71.30 34.34 -17.14
CA ARG A 4 -70.22 33.98 -16.19
C ARG A 4 -69.27 32.96 -16.85
N ILE A 5 -68.05 33.37 -17.09
CA ILE A 5 -66.90 32.47 -17.52
C ILE A 5 -66.27 31.93 -16.27
N LEU A 6 -66.41 30.63 -16.03
CA LEU A 6 -65.80 29.87 -14.94
C LEU A 6 -64.37 29.47 -15.36
N LEU A 7 -63.38 30.16 -14.80
CA LEU A 7 -61.98 29.87 -15.04
C LEU A 7 -61.52 28.77 -14.07
N MET A 8 -61.36 27.55 -14.55
CA MET A 8 -60.77 26.44 -13.76
C MET A 8 -59.25 26.62 -13.73
N LEU A 9 -58.76 26.96 -12.57
CA LEU A 9 -57.30 26.93 -12.27
C LEU A 9 -56.89 25.49 -11.96
N LEU A 10 -56.24 24.84 -12.92
CA LEU A 10 -55.53 23.57 -12.70
C LEU A 10 -54.20 23.88 -11.99
N THR A 11 -54.19 23.66 -10.68
CA THR A 11 -52.94 23.69 -9.88
C THR A 11 -52.18 22.39 -10.11
N GLY A 12 -51.19 22.42 -11.01
CA GLY A 12 -50.24 21.31 -11.18
C GLY A 12 -49.33 21.23 -9.96
N ILE A 13 -49.47 20.17 -9.18
CA ILE A 13 -48.50 19.82 -8.13
C ILE A 13 -47.28 19.26 -8.78
N VAL A 14 -46.22 20.06 -8.88
CA VAL A 14 -44.88 19.59 -9.26
C VAL A 14 -44.31 18.89 -8.04
N THR A 15 -44.35 17.57 -8.04
CA THR A 15 -43.64 16.74 -7.05
C THR A 15 -42.13 16.80 -7.39
N ILE A 16 -41.41 17.65 -6.68
CA ILE A 16 -39.93 17.66 -6.74
C ILE A 16 -39.44 16.41 -6.04
N CYS A 17 -39.08 15.40 -6.82
CA CYS A 17 -38.34 14.26 -6.34
C CYS A 17 -36.92 14.74 -5.91
N ALA A 18 -36.72 14.93 -4.61
CA ALA A 18 -35.43 15.19 -4.03
C ALA A 18 -34.51 13.97 -4.28
N GLN A 19 -33.64 14.09 -5.30
CA GLN A 19 -32.58 13.11 -5.51
C GLN A 19 -31.57 13.27 -4.39
N SER A 20 -31.51 12.31 -3.49
CA SER A 20 -30.44 12.17 -2.51
C SER A 20 -29.09 12.15 -3.22
N PRO A 21 -28.06 12.90 -2.72
CA PRO A 21 -26.72 12.83 -3.29
C PRO A 21 -26.24 11.39 -3.18
N GLY A 22 -26.05 10.75 -4.34
CA GLY A 22 -25.66 9.37 -4.46
C GLY A 22 -24.38 9.10 -3.67
N GLN A 23 -24.50 8.28 -2.65
CA GLN A 23 -23.35 7.63 -2.03
C GLN A 23 -22.64 6.86 -3.13
N LYS A 24 -21.48 7.35 -3.58
CA LYS A 24 -20.59 6.61 -4.45
C LYS A 24 -20.08 5.41 -3.65
N THR A 25 -20.79 4.30 -3.75
CA THR A 25 -20.28 3.01 -3.30
C THR A 25 -18.97 2.76 -4.06
N PRO A 26 -17.83 2.58 -3.37
CA PRO A 26 -16.58 2.32 -4.07
C PRO A 26 -16.74 1.08 -4.96
N PRO A 27 -16.16 1.09 -6.17
CA PRO A 27 -16.31 -0.01 -7.09
C PRO A 27 -15.89 -1.32 -6.42
N GLN A 28 -16.64 -2.38 -6.67
CA GLN A 28 -16.46 -3.70 -6.03
C GLN A 28 -15.01 -4.20 -6.07
N LYS A 29 -14.27 -3.87 -7.14
CA LYS A 29 -12.83 -4.13 -7.28
C LYS A 29 -11.96 -3.46 -6.21
N GLU A 30 -12.34 -2.27 -5.76
CA GLU A 30 -11.58 -1.54 -4.74
C GLU A 30 -11.82 -2.12 -3.34
N LYS A 31 -13.04 -2.59 -3.09
CA LYS A 31 -13.40 -3.30 -1.85
C LYS A 31 -12.78 -4.70 -1.79
N GLU A 32 -12.65 -5.37 -2.92
CA GLU A 32 -11.96 -6.65 -3.07
C GLU A 32 -10.44 -6.49 -2.94
N ARG A 33 -9.88 -5.41 -3.48
CA ARG A 33 -8.47 -5.02 -3.32
C ARG A 33 -8.14 -4.63 -1.87
N ALA A 34 -9.02 -3.94 -1.18
CA ALA A 34 -8.87 -3.61 0.25
C ALA A 34 -9.02 -4.85 1.15
N LYS A 35 -9.78 -5.86 0.75
CA LYS A 35 -9.94 -7.12 1.49
C LYS A 35 -8.80 -8.12 1.27
N ALA A 36 -7.95 -7.90 0.27
CA ALA A 36 -6.99 -8.89 -0.22
C ALA A 36 -5.51 -8.56 0.08
N GLN A 37 -5.20 -7.51 0.82
CA GLN A 37 -3.77 -7.23 1.09
C GLN A 37 -3.40 -7.42 2.56
N VAL A 38 -3.51 -8.67 2.99
CA VAL A 38 -2.57 -9.15 4.00
C VAL A 38 -1.24 -9.31 3.25
N VAL A 39 -0.37 -8.29 3.35
CA VAL A 39 0.96 -8.36 2.77
C VAL A 39 1.75 -9.39 3.57
N ASN A 40 2.16 -10.47 2.90
CA ASN A 40 2.95 -11.54 3.51
C ASN A 40 4.43 -11.32 3.20
N TYR A 41 5.28 -11.40 4.22
CA TYR A 41 6.72 -11.16 4.04
C TYR A 41 7.33 -12.10 2.98
N TYR A 42 7.11 -13.40 3.10
CA TYR A 42 7.76 -14.40 2.24
C TYR A 42 7.24 -14.41 0.80
N ARG A 43 5.97 -14.06 0.62
CA ARG A 43 5.36 -14.02 -0.72
C ARG A 43 5.63 -12.70 -1.44
N ASP A 44 5.56 -11.57 -0.73
CA ASP A 44 5.45 -10.25 -1.34
C ASP A 44 6.70 -9.39 -1.12
N ILE A 45 7.42 -9.54 0.00
CA ILE A 45 8.54 -8.68 0.38
C ILE A 45 9.88 -9.35 0.13
N GLU A 46 10.06 -10.59 0.58
CA GLU A 46 11.32 -11.32 0.43
C GLU A 46 11.79 -11.38 -1.04
N PRO A 47 10.94 -11.65 -2.04
CA PRO A 47 11.38 -11.66 -3.45
C PRO A 47 11.93 -10.31 -3.90
N ILE A 48 11.29 -9.20 -3.51
CA ILE A 48 11.75 -7.85 -3.85
C ILE A 48 13.14 -7.59 -3.23
N LEU A 49 13.31 -7.93 -1.96
CA LEU A 49 14.60 -7.73 -1.26
C LEU A 49 15.71 -8.61 -1.84
N LYS A 50 15.41 -9.85 -2.18
CA LYS A 50 16.38 -10.76 -2.82
C LYS A 50 16.83 -10.24 -4.17
N GLU A 51 15.91 -9.85 -5.01
CA GLU A 51 16.23 -9.38 -6.36
C GLU A 51 17.00 -8.06 -6.36
N SER A 52 16.59 -7.11 -5.52
CA SER A 52 17.08 -5.71 -5.60
C SER A 52 18.13 -5.35 -4.57
N CYS A 53 18.29 -6.11 -3.49
CA CYS A 53 19.12 -5.72 -2.35
C CYS A 53 20.17 -6.76 -1.94
N GLU A 54 19.86 -8.05 -2.07
CA GLU A 54 20.69 -9.11 -1.49
C GLU A 54 22.10 -9.15 -2.09
N SER A 55 22.29 -8.75 -3.35
CA SER A 55 23.61 -8.71 -3.99
C SER A 55 24.66 -7.90 -3.23
N CYS A 56 24.23 -6.88 -2.46
CA CYS A 56 25.10 -6.03 -1.65
C CYS A 56 24.85 -6.17 -0.13
N HIS A 57 23.70 -6.71 0.26
CA HIS A 57 23.24 -6.78 1.65
C HIS A 57 23.03 -8.23 2.13
N HIS A 58 24.08 -9.04 2.00
CA HIS A 58 24.12 -10.44 2.48
C HIS A 58 25.28 -10.68 3.45
N ALA A 59 25.34 -11.88 4.04
CA ALA A 59 26.29 -12.18 5.10
C ALA A 59 27.77 -11.87 4.76
N ALA A 60 28.20 -12.09 3.51
CA ALA A 60 29.59 -11.86 3.10
C ALA A 60 29.90 -10.40 2.71
N MET A 61 28.86 -9.56 2.45
CA MET A 61 29.04 -8.17 2.00
C MET A 61 28.12 -7.20 2.74
N ALA A 62 27.74 -7.36 3.92
CA ALA A 62 26.79 -6.52 4.64
C ALA A 62 27.04 -5.01 4.49
N ALA A 63 26.79 -4.45 3.30
CA ALA A 63 27.03 -3.04 3.00
C ALA A 63 26.26 -2.16 3.98
N GLY A 64 26.97 -1.23 4.67
CA GLY A 64 26.38 -0.45 5.75
C GLY A 64 25.93 -1.26 6.96
N GLY A 65 26.38 -2.50 7.11
CA GLY A 65 25.97 -3.41 8.18
C GLY A 65 24.58 -4.02 8.01
N LEU A 66 23.84 -3.64 6.96
CA LEU A 66 22.51 -4.19 6.69
C LEU A 66 22.64 -5.56 6.01
N ARG A 67 21.81 -6.49 6.43
CA ARG A 67 21.58 -7.79 5.79
C ARG A 67 20.09 -7.96 5.50
N VAL A 68 19.80 -8.56 4.33
CA VAL A 68 18.41 -8.85 3.93
C VAL A 68 18.17 -10.34 3.66
N ASP A 69 19.16 -11.16 3.92
CA ASP A 69 19.15 -12.62 3.73
C ASP A 69 18.29 -13.39 4.75
N ALA A 70 17.82 -12.73 5.79
CA ALA A 70 16.84 -13.25 6.74
C ALA A 70 15.93 -12.11 7.22
N PRO A 71 14.64 -12.40 7.49
CA PRO A 71 13.68 -11.36 7.88
C PRO A 71 14.05 -10.64 9.19
N GLU A 72 14.65 -11.34 10.14
CA GLU A 72 15.13 -10.76 11.41
C GLU A 72 16.21 -9.71 11.16
N ASN A 73 17.12 -9.97 10.22
CA ASN A 73 18.19 -9.04 9.84
C ASN A 73 17.61 -7.78 9.17
N VAL A 74 16.54 -7.95 8.37
CA VAL A 74 15.84 -6.81 7.77
C VAL A 74 15.24 -5.92 8.86
N LEU A 75 14.63 -6.47 9.87
CA LEU A 75 14.06 -5.68 10.97
C LEU A 75 15.15 -5.02 11.84
N GLN A 76 16.22 -5.76 12.13
CA GLN A 76 17.34 -5.27 12.95
C GLN A 76 18.03 -4.07 12.31
N GLY A 77 18.21 -4.09 10.98
CA GLY A 77 18.88 -3.03 10.23
C GLY A 77 20.39 -3.14 10.25
N GLY A 78 21.08 -2.01 10.13
CA GLY A 78 22.52 -1.94 9.98
C GLY A 78 23.17 -0.86 10.85
N ALA A 79 24.33 -0.36 10.43
CA ALA A 79 25.11 0.64 11.16
C ALA A 79 24.37 1.96 11.40
N SER A 80 23.35 2.27 10.60
CA SER A 80 22.51 3.47 10.77
C SER A 80 21.32 3.26 11.71
N GLY A 81 21.20 2.07 12.32
CA GLY A 81 20.11 1.68 13.20
C GLY A 81 19.07 0.78 12.54
N PRO A 82 17.92 0.59 13.18
CA PRO A 82 16.84 -0.25 12.66
C PRO A 82 16.38 0.21 11.28
N SER A 83 16.26 -0.74 10.34
CA SER A 83 15.83 -0.40 8.98
C SER A 83 14.32 -0.21 8.88
N VAL A 84 13.57 -0.80 9.79
CA VAL A 84 12.10 -0.78 9.82
C VAL A 84 11.59 -0.28 11.17
N VAL A 85 10.69 0.68 11.12
CA VAL A 85 9.89 1.14 12.26
C VAL A 85 8.46 0.65 12.02
N PRO A 86 8.00 -0.43 12.68
CA PRO A 86 6.68 -0.99 12.44
C PRO A 86 5.56 0.06 12.55
N GLY A 87 4.66 0.06 11.58
CA GLY A 87 3.55 1.02 11.50
C GLY A 87 3.93 2.40 10.94
N LYS A 88 5.21 2.65 10.58
CA LYS A 88 5.69 3.98 10.20
C LYS A 88 6.68 3.91 9.03
N ALA A 89 6.17 3.67 7.82
CA ALA A 89 7.02 3.57 6.63
C ALA A 89 7.89 4.82 6.42
N ASP A 90 7.32 6.01 6.55
CA ASP A 90 8.03 7.27 6.35
C ASP A 90 9.11 7.56 7.43
N LYS A 91 9.18 6.75 8.49
CA LYS A 91 10.23 6.78 9.52
C LYS A 91 11.20 5.59 9.41
N SER A 92 10.94 4.66 8.49
CA SER A 92 11.73 3.46 8.28
C SER A 92 12.86 3.74 7.29
N LEU A 93 14.11 3.47 7.70
CA LEU A 93 15.29 3.68 6.84
C LEU A 93 15.18 2.89 5.54
N LEU A 94 14.65 1.68 5.58
CA LEU A 94 14.38 0.90 4.38
C LEU A 94 13.58 1.71 3.35
N TYR A 95 12.41 2.21 3.73
CA TYR A 95 11.53 2.93 2.82
C TYR A 95 12.09 4.29 2.40
N THR A 96 12.66 5.05 3.33
CA THR A 96 13.21 6.37 3.02
C THR A 96 14.42 6.30 2.10
N ARG A 97 15.25 5.25 2.17
CA ARG A 97 16.35 5.03 1.23
C ARG A 97 15.88 4.62 -0.17
N LEU A 98 14.80 3.87 -0.27
CA LEU A 98 14.21 3.50 -1.56
C LEU A 98 13.60 4.69 -2.30
N THR A 99 13.10 5.68 -1.56
CA THR A 99 12.44 6.88 -2.10
C THR A 99 13.31 8.13 -2.08
N ASP A 100 14.57 8.03 -1.64
CA ASP A 100 15.52 9.14 -1.60
C ASP A 100 15.84 9.62 -3.03
N THR A 101 15.93 10.92 -3.24
CA THR A 101 16.30 11.54 -4.52
C THR A 101 17.77 11.96 -4.58
N THR A 102 18.54 11.67 -3.51
CA THR A 102 19.95 12.02 -3.40
C THR A 102 20.87 10.80 -3.68
N ALA A 103 22.17 11.00 -3.58
CA ALA A 103 23.16 9.92 -3.67
C ALA A 103 23.03 8.84 -2.56
N LYS A 104 22.13 9.02 -1.62
CA LYS A 104 21.84 8.04 -0.56
C LYS A 104 20.74 7.06 -0.94
N ARG A 105 20.17 7.17 -2.13
CA ARG A 105 19.12 6.27 -2.62
C ARG A 105 19.63 4.83 -2.74
N MET A 106 18.78 3.90 -2.42
CA MET A 106 18.98 2.47 -2.63
C MET A 106 17.89 1.92 -3.58
N PRO A 107 18.23 0.96 -4.44
CA PRO A 107 19.59 0.58 -4.81
C PRO A 107 20.31 1.73 -5.54
N PRO A 108 21.64 1.78 -5.53
CA PRO A 108 22.41 2.86 -6.17
C PRO A 108 22.29 2.82 -7.70
N VAL A 109 21.96 1.66 -8.26
CA VAL A 109 21.71 1.44 -9.68
C VAL A 109 20.33 0.81 -9.85
N GLY A 110 19.56 1.31 -10.82
CA GLY A 110 18.16 0.89 -11.00
C GLY A 110 17.21 1.58 -10.01
N ALA A 111 15.97 1.13 -10.00
CA ALA A 111 14.93 1.57 -9.07
C ALA A 111 13.87 0.47 -8.94
N LEU A 112 13.23 0.40 -7.79
CA LEU A 112 12.03 -0.42 -7.61
C LEU A 112 10.86 0.20 -8.40
N THR A 113 9.93 -0.63 -8.82
CA THR A 113 8.68 -0.14 -9.41
C THR A 113 7.79 0.52 -8.36
N GLU A 114 6.83 1.30 -8.80
CA GLU A 114 5.87 1.94 -7.88
C GLU A 114 5.07 0.89 -7.09
N GLU A 115 4.74 -0.24 -7.71
CA GLU A 115 4.05 -1.35 -7.06
C GLU A 115 4.91 -2.00 -5.98
N GLN A 116 6.20 -2.21 -6.24
CA GLN A 116 7.14 -2.75 -5.25
C GLN A 116 7.32 -1.79 -4.06
N LEU A 117 7.45 -0.50 -4.34
CA LEU A 117 7.51 0.54 -3.30
C LEU A 117 6.22 0.60 -2.47
N ALA A 118 5.06 0.53 -3.13
CA ALA A 118 3.77 0.50 -2.46
C ALA A 118 3.60 -0.75 -1.58
N MET A 119 4.09 -1.90 -2.04
CA MET A 119 4.06 -3.16 -1.30
C MET A 119 4.91 -3.09 -0.02
N ILE A 120 6.15 -2.61 -0.13
CA ILE A 120 7.03 -2.40 1.03
C ILE A 120 6.42 -1.41 2.02
N ARG A 121 5.87 -0.30 1.52
CA ARG A 121 5.19 0.70 2.36
C ARG A 121 4.01 0.10 3.11
N ALA A 122 3.18 -0.67 2.42
CA ALA A 122 2.03 -1.33 3.01
C ALA A 122 2.44 -2.33 4.10
N TRP A 123 3.43 -3.18 3.83
CA TRP A 123 3.96 -4.12 4.81
C TRP A 123 4.44 -3.43 6.09
N ILE A 124 5.23 -2.37 5.95
CA ILE A 124 5.73 -1.61 7.11
C ILE A 124 4.56 -1.00 7.89
N ASN A 125 3.60 -0.36 7.21
CA ASN A 125 2.47 0.30 7.85
C ASN A 125 1.50 -0.70 8.53
N LEU A 126 1.44 -1.94 8.05
CA LEU A 126 0.72 -3.04 8.68
C LEU A 126 1.47 -3.67 9.87
N GLY A 127 2.63 -3.11 10.24
CA GLY A 127 3.40 -3.52 11.41
C GLY A 127 4.61 -4.39 11.10
N ALA A 128 4.99 -4.54 9.84
CA ALA A 128 6.15 -5.31 9.37
C ALA A 128 6.19 -6.74 9.93
N LYS A 129 5.03 -7.40 9.95
CA LYS A 129 4.89 -8.75 10.48
C LYS A 129 5.57 -9.77 9.58
N ILE A 130 6.19 -10.76 10.21
CA ILE A 130 6.78 -11.92 9.56
C ILE A 130 5.93 -13.11 9.99
N GLU A 131 5.02 -13.49 9.10
CA GLU A 131 4.21 -14.68 9.30
C GLU A 131 5.06 -15.94 9.02
N ALA A 132 4.55 -17.09 9.46
CA ALA A 132 5.18 -18.37 9.11
C ALA A 132 5.21 -18.56 7.59
N ARG A 133 6.31 -19.10 7.07
CA ARG A 133 6.41 -19.46 5.63
C ARG A 133 5.35 -20.53 5.34
N ILE A 134 4.42 -20.21 4.47
CA ILE A 134 3.42 -21.18 4.01
C ILE A 134 4.11 -22.06 2.97
N GLU A 135 4.59 -23.23 3.37
CA GLU A 135 5.05 -24.22 2.41
C GLU A 135 3.85 -24.72 1.58
N PRO A 136 3.98 -24.74 0.25
CA PRO A 136 2.93 -25.32 -0.59
C PRO A 136 2.74 -26.77 -0.17
N ALA A 137 1.49 -27.18 0.07
CA ALA A 137 1.18 -28.56 0.39
C ALA A 137 1.82 -29.48 -0.66
N LYS A 138 2.69 -30.39 -0.24
CA LYS A 138 3.25 -31.41 -1.14
C LYS A 138 2.07 -32.22 -1.69
N ARG A 139 1.84 -32.11 -2.99
CA ARG A 139 0.90 -32.98 -3.72
C ARG A 139 1.53 -34.33 -3.97
#